data_683d47607adb82c780b91a5b11ba1d1a
#
_entry.id   683d47607adb82c780b91a5b11ba1d1a
#
_cell.length_a   1.000
_cell.length_b   1.000
_cell.length_c   1.000
_cell.angle_alpha   90.00
_cell.angle_beta   90.00
_cell.angle_gamma   90.00
#
_symmetry.space_group_name_H-M   'P 1'
#
loop_
_entity.id
_entity.type
_entity.pdbx_description
1 polymer ?
#
loop_
_entity_poly.entity_id
_entity_poly.type
_entity_poly.pdbx_seq_one_letter_code
_entity_poly.pdbx_strand_id
1 'polypeptide(L)'
;MALPLLERISALAAVERFEEAGMWTARLRSLLLAACRAEKARPLLACPHLIAARRRPGGGWELVAVRWGRLAGSAITPPGADPRPAVRALRATAEVVAPPSRVGAAAGVEETLLLADWALDAGARIVEVDGGQEGAARVLERLSWPVGAAARHRRIIDAVG
;
A
#
# COMPACT_ATOMS: atom_id res chain seq x y z
N MET A 1 14.35 -16.21 -4.03
CA MET A 1 14.88 -16.03 -2.64
C MET A 1 14.16 -16.90 -1.61
N ALA A 2 12.85 -17.18 -1.74
CA ALA A 2 12.14 -18.07 -0.80
C ALA A 2 12.43 -19.57 -0.98
N LEU A 3 12.62 -20.05 -2.21
CA LEU A 3 12.85 -21.47 -2.54
C LEU A 3 14.05 -22.10 -1.80
N PRO A 4 15.25 -21.47 -1.80
CA PRO A 4 16.40 -22.05 -1.08
C PRO A 4 16.19 -22.13 0.44
N LEU A 5 15.38 -21.23 1.01
CA LEU A 5 15.05 -21.27 2.43
C LEU A 5 14.08 -22.41 2.74
N LEU A 6 13.09 -22.66 1.88
CA LEU A 6 12.16 -23.80 2.01
C LEU A 6 12.90 -25.14 1.90
N GLU A 7 13.81 -25.29 0.94
CA GLU A 7 14.66 -26.47 0.78
C GLU A 7 15.51 -26.72 2.03
N ARG A 8 16.09 -25.66 2.62
CA ARG A 8 16.87 -25.76 3.85
C ARG A 8 16.02 -26.19 5.06
N ILE A 9 14.80 -25.63 5.19
CA ILE A 9 13.84 -25.99 6.24
C ILE A 9 13.50 -27.48 6.13
N SER A 10 13.14 -27.95 4.93
CA SER A 10 12.81 -29.35 4.67
C SER A 10 14.00 -30.29 4.97
N ALA A 11 15.19 -29.92 4.59
CA ALA A 11 16.40 -30.70 4.87
C ALA A 11 16.71 -30.81 6.37
N LEU A 12 16.52 -29.72 7.13
CA LEU A 12 16.70 -29.73 8.58
C LEU A 12 15.63 -30.58 9.29
N ALA A 13 14.37 -30.50 8.84
CA ALA A 13 13.29 -31.33 9.38
C ALA A 13 13.50 -32.81 9.11
N ALA A 14 14.04 -33.16 7.93
CA ALA A 14 14.33 -34.56 7.56
C ALA A 14 15.42 -35.23 8.43
N VAL A 15 16.30 -34.42 9.05
CA VAL A 15 17.34 -34.90 9.98
C VAL A 15 16.98 -34.60 11.44
N GLU A 16 15.69 -34.37 11.73
CA GLU A 16 15.13 -34.15 13.08
C GLU A 16 15.69 -32.91 13.82
N ARG A 17 16.30 -31.97 13.10
CA ARG A 17 16.79 -30.68 13.67
C ARG A 17 15.67 -29.66 13.74
N PHE A 18 14.60 -29.97 14.49
CA PHE A 18 13.36 -29.19 14.52
C PHE A 18 13.53 -27.78 15.05
N GLU A 19 14.38 -27.53 16.03
CA GLU A 19 14.63 -26.19 16.56
C GLU A 19 15.23 -25.27 15.50
N GLU A 20 16.21 -25.76 14.73
CA GLU A 20 16.82 -24.99 13.65
C GLU A 20 15.83 -24.78 12.49
N ALA A 21 15.05 -25.79 12.13
CA ALA A 21 13.98 -25.67 11.14
C ALA A 21 12.98 -24.59 11.58
N GLY A 22 12.59 -24.56 12.86
CA GLY A 22 11.71 -23.56 13.46
C GLY A 22 12.29 -22.13 13.33
N MET A 23 13.56 -21.93 13.64
CA MET A 23 14.21 -20.62 13.48
C MET A 23 14.21 -20.14 12.02
N TRP A 24 14.51 -21.01 11.07
CA TRP A 24 14.46 -20.68 9.65
C TRP A 24 13.05 -20.39 9.15
N THR A 25 12.06 -21.11 9.65
CA THR A 25 10.64 -20.87 9.37
C THR A 25 10.22 -19.49 9.85
N ALA A 26 10.55 -19.11 11.08
CA ALA A 26 10.24 -17.79 11.63
C ALA A 26 10.92 -16.68 10.81
N ARG A 27 12.16 -16.89 10.37
CA ARG A 27 12.90 -15.95 9.53
C ARG A 27 12.26 -15.80 8.15
N LEU A 28 11.86 -16.90 7.51
CA LEU A 28 11.14 -16.88 6.24
C LEU A 28 9.82 -16.14 6.36
N ARG A 29 9.03 -16.43 7.41
CA ARG A 29 7.77 -15.73 7.69
C ARG A 29 7.98 -14.21 7.81
N SER A 30 8.98 -13.77 8.57
CA SER A 30 9.29 -12.35 8.73
C SER A 30 9.66 -11.69 7.39
N LEU A 31 10.45 -12.36 6.55
CA LEU A 31 10.82 -11.86 5.22
C LEU A 31 9.60 -11.75 4.30
N LEU A 32 8.72 -12.74 4.30
CA LEU A 32 7.51 -12.72 3.48
C LEU A 32 6.53 -11.63 3.93
N LEU A 33 6.36 -11.44 5.24
CA LEU A 33 5.56 -10.35 5.78
C LEU A 33 6.11 -8.98 5.37
N ALA A 34 7.42 -8.79 5.48
CA ALA A 34 8.07 -7.55 5.05
C ALA A 34 7.91 -7.31 3.54
N ALA A 35 8.03 -8.35 2.72
CA ALA A 35 7.80 -8.27 1.28
C ALA A 35 6.34 -7.88 0.95
N CYS A 36 5.36 -8.50 1.60
CA CYS A 36 3.94 -8.15 1.43
C CYS A 36 3.68 -6.68 1.79
N ARG A 37 4.26 -6.18 2.89
CA ARG A 37 4.14 -4.77 3.30
C ARG A 37 4.77 -3.83 2.26
N ALA A 38 5.96 -4.16 1.78
CA ALA A 38 6.65 -3.36 0.76
C ALA A 38 5.87 -3.33 -0.56
N GLU A 39 5.32 -4.45 -1.00
CA GLU A 39 4.48 -4.53 -2.20
C GLU A 39 3.20 -3.70 -2.05
N LYS A 40 2.56 -3.72 -0.88
CA LYS A 40 1.37 -2.93 -0.58
C LYS A 40 1.63 -1.41 -0.60
N ALA A 41 2.76 -0.98 -0.05
CA ALA A 41 3.14 0.44 -0.02
C ALA A 41 3.62 0.96 -1.38
N ARG A 42 4.22 0.11 -2.19
CA ARG A 42 4.92 0.46 -3.43
C ARG A 42 4.13 1.36 -4.41
N PRO A 43 2.84 1.10 -4.69
CA PRO A 43 2.08 1.95 -5.62
C PRO A 43 2.01 3.40 -5.17
N LEU A 44 1.74 3.65 -3.88
CA LEU A 44 1.67 5.01 -3.33
C LEU A 44 3.05 5.66 -3.24
N LEU A 45 4.10 4.90 -2.89
CA LEU A 45 5.48 5.39 -2.86
C LEU A 45 5.99 5.83 -4.23
N ALA A 46 5.44 5.26 -5.30
CA ALA A 46 5.79 5.60 -6.68
C ALA A 46 4.82 6.59 -7.33
N CYS A 47 3.77 7.03 -6.62
CA CYS A 47 2.74 7.91 -7.14
C CYS A 47 3.05 9.38 -6.82
N PRO A 48 3.27 10.24 -7.85
CA PRO A 48 3.53 11.66 -7.65
C PRO A 48 2.40 12.40 -6.95
N HIS A 49 1.16 12.07 -7.30
CA HIS A 49 -0.03 12.71 -6.75
C HIS A 49 -1.25 11.81 -6.90
N LEU A 50 -2.02 11.70 -5.83
CA LEU A 50 -3.30 11.00 -5.79
C LEU A 50 -4.24 11.70 -4.82
N ILE A 51 -5.51 11.87 -5.22
CA ILE A 51 -6.59 12.23 -4.30
C ILE A 51 -7.57 11.07 -4.25
N ALA A 52 -7.84 10.58 -3.05
CA ALA A 52 -8.88 9.61 -2.78
C ALA A 52 -9.98 10.23 -1.93
N ALA A 53 -11.20 9.71 -2.09
CA ALA A 53 -12.39 10.16 -1.38
C ALA A 53 -13.11 8.97 -0.75
N ARG A 54 -13.61 9.15 0.48
CA ARG A 54 -14.46 8.18 1.17
C ARG A 54 -15.74 8.88 1.63
N ARG A 55 -16.88 8.23 1.44
CA ARG A 55 -18.15 8.74 1.95
C ARG A 55 -18.22 8.53 3.46
N ARG A 56 -18.62 9.58 4.19
CA ARG A 56 -18.80 9.54 5.64
C ARG A 56 -20.16 8.96 6.02
N PRO A 57 -20.27 8.22 7.14
CA PRO A 57 -21.55 7.69 7.61
C PRO A 57 -22.61 8.77 7.82
N GLY A 58 -22.21 9.96 8.32
CA GLY A 58 -23.09 11.12 8.51
C GLY A 58 -23.33 11.98 7.25
N GLY A 59 -22.93 11.50 6.08
CA GLY A 59 -22.97 12.24 4.82
C GLY A 59 -21.74 13.13 4.60
N GLY A 60 -21.61 13.65 3.36
CA GLY A 60 -20.41 14.35 2.93
C GLY A 60 -19.26 13.39 2.59
N TRP A 61 -18.08 13.95 2.36
CA TRP A 61 -16.91 13.23 1.91
C TRP A 61 -15.70 13.59 2.75
N GLU A 62 -14.89 12.61 3.01
CA GLU A 62 -13.53 12.74 3.50
C GLU A 62 -12.60 12.58 2.30
N LEU A 63 -11.69 13.54 2.12
CA LEU A 63 -10.74 13.62 1.01
C LEU A 63 -9.32 13.55 1.56
N VAL A 64 -8.46 12.80 0.92
CA VAL A 64 -7.04 12.68 1.27
C VAL A 64 -6.21 12.86 0.01
N ALA A 65 -5.23 13.77 0.07
CA ALA A 65 -4.22 13.94 -0.94
C ALA A 65 -2.92 13.24 -0.50
N VAL A 66 -2.39 12.41 -1.37
CA VAL A 66 -1.14 11.67 -1.17
C VAL A 66 -0.13 12.07 -2.24
N ARG A 67 1.10 12.34 -1.84
CA ARG A 67 2.23 12.58 -2.75
C ARG A 67 3.42 11.72 -2.36
N TRP A 68 3.87 10.86 -3.26
CA TRP A 68 5.01 9.97 -3.04
C TRP A 68 4.89 9.13 -1.75
N GLY A 69 3.65 8.67 -1.45
CA GLY A 69 3.35 7.88 -0.26
C GLY A 69 3.16 8.67 1.02
N ARG A 70 3.31 10.00 1.01
CA ARG A 70 3.13 10.91 2.13
C ARG A 70 1.76 11.56 2.10
N LEU A 71 1.15 11.77 3.27
CA LEU A 71 -0.04 12.58 3.41
C LEU A 71 0.29 14.05 3.09
N ALA A 72 -0.26 14.56 2.00
CA ALA A 72 -0.03 15.93 1.56
C ALA A 72 -1.14 16.89 1.99
N GLY A 73 -2.28 16.36 2.41
CA GLY A 73 -3.41 17.15 2.90
C GLY A 73 -4.69 16.33 3.03
N SER A 74 -5.66 16.88 3.73
CA SER A 74 -6.99 16.29 3.87
C SER A 74 -8.07 17.35 3.91
N ALA A 75 -9.28 16.98 3.55
CA ALA A 75 -10.45 17.87 3.64
C ALA A 75 -11.71 17.06 3.93
N ILE A 76 -12.69 17.71 4.55
CA ILE A 76 -14.00 17.13 4.83
C ILE A 76 -15.05 18.04 4.22
N THR A 77 -16.03 17.48 3.51
CA THR A 77 -17.16 18.24 3.01
C THR A 77 -18.41 18.06 3.88
N PRO A 78 -19.27 19.06 3.99
CA PRO A 78 -20.57 18.90 4.64
C PRO A 78 -21.47 17.88 3.92
N PRO A 79 -22.48 17.32 4.62
CA PRO A 79 -23.51 16.50 3.99
C PRO A 79 -24.22 17.25 2.85
N GLY A 80 -24.43 16.57 1.72
CA GLY A 80 -25.11 17.14 0.55
C GLY A 80 -24.30 18.11 -0.31
N ALA A 81 -23.10 18.51 0.14
CA ALA A 81 -22.23 19.38 -0.66
C ALA A 81 -21.60 18.65 -1.85
N ASP A 82 -21.43 19.37 -2.96
CA ASP A 82 -20.62 18.90 -4.09
C ASP A 82 -19.15 18.79 -3.67
N PRO A 83 -18.51 17.61 -3.77
CA PRO A 83 -17.12 17.45 -3.36
C PRO A 83 -16.11 18.08 -4.33
N ARG A 84 -16.49 18.39 -5.58
CA ARG A 84 -15.57 18.88 -6.61
C ARG A 84 -14.84 20.18 -6.24
N PRO A 85 -15.48 21.20 -5.62
CA PRO A 85 -14.78 22.38 -5.13
C PRO A 85 -13.72 22.05 -4.08
N ALA A 86 -14.02 21.13 -3.15
CA ALA A 86 -13.09 20.70 -2.12
C ALA A 86 -11.89 19.93 -2.70
N VAL A 87 -12.12 19.09 -3.72
CA VAL A 87 -11.03 18.39 -4.45
C VAL A 87 -10.08 19.42 -5.10
N ARG A 88 -10.64 20.43 -5.80
CA ARG A 88 -9.81 21.48 -6.42
C ARG A 88 -9.04 22.30 -5.38
N ALA A 89 -9.68 22.66 -4.27
CA ALA A 89 -9.02 23.37 -3.19
C ALA A 89 -7.90 22.53 -2.55
N LEU A 90 -8.19 21.26 -2.26
CA LEU A 90 -7.20 20.33 -1.70
C LEU A 90 -6.00 20.16 -2.64
N ARG A 91 -6.23 20.02 -3.96
CA ARG A 91 -5.15 19.96 -4.94
C ARG A 91 -4.26 21.20 -4.90
N ALA A 92 -4.86 22.39 -4.80
CA ALA A 92 -4.15 23.66 -4.82
C ALA A 92 -3.39 23.93 -3.52
N THR A 93 -3.87 23.44 -2.37
CA THR A 93 -3.32 23.72 -1.04
C THR A 93 -2.53 22.58 -0.44
N ALA A 94 -2.55 21.38 -1.04
CA ALA A 94 -1.79 20.23 -0.55
C ALA A 94 -0.28 20.51 -0.53
N GLU A 95 0.38 20.03 0.54
CA GLU A 95 1.83 20.17 0.71
C GLU A 95 2.59 19.74 -0.55
N VAL A 96 3.54 20.57 -0.97
CA VAL A 96 4.43 20.24 -2.08
C VAL A 96 5.51 19.27 -1.58
N VAL A 97 5.49 18.05 -2.07
CA VAL A 97 6.50 17.05 -1.77
C VAL A 97 7.41 16.91 -2.99
N ALA A 98 8.69 17.17 -2.83
CA ALA A 98 9.68 17.02 -3.90
C ALA A 98 9.77 15.53 -4.33
N PRO A 99 9.96 15.25 -5.64
CA PRO A 99 10.22 13.90 -6.09
C PRO A 99 11.39 13.28 -5.33
N PRO A 100 11.23 12.11 -4.71
CA PRO A 100 12.31 11.51 -3.95
C PRO A 100 13.40 10.95 -4.89
N SER A 101 14.66 11.02 -4.47
CA SER A 101 15.80 10.46 -5.21
C SER A 101 15.73 8.94 -5.35
N ARG A 102 14.99 8.28 -4.48
CA ARG A 102 14.68 6.85 -4.50
C ARG A 102 13.29 6.59 -3.97
N VAL A 103 12.64 5.54 -4.43
CA VAL A 103 11.31 5.13 -3.95
C VAL A 103 11.34 4.93 -2.43
N GLY A 104 10.39 5.54 -1.74
CA GLY A 104 10.27 5.46 -0.28
C GLY A 104 11.10 6.47 0.51
N ALA A 105 11.81 7.40 -0.15
CA ALA A 105 12.58 8.42 0.57
C ALA A 105 11.71 9.62 1.04
N ALA A 106 10.51 9.80 0.48
CA ALA A 106 9.62 10.91 0.81
C ALA A 106 8.71 10.63 2.02
N ALA A 107 8.41 9.37 2.32
CA ALA A 107 7.48 8.97 3.36
C ALA A 107 7.95 7.74 4.13
N GLY A 108 7.56 7.63 5.40
CA GLY A 108 7.74 6.41 6.18
C GLY A 108 6.85 5.27 5.66
N VAL A 109 7.35 4.03 5.75
CA VAL A 109 6.59 2.84 5.31
C VAL A 109 5.26 2.71 6.06
N GLU A 110 5.24 3.00 7.36
CA GLU A 110 4.03 2.91 8.20
C GLU A 110 2.97 3.92 7.76
N GLU A 111 3.36 5.18 7.51
CA GLU A 111 2.47 6.21 7.00
C GLU A 111 1.88 5.78 5.64
N THR A 112 2.73 5.31 4.74
CA THR A 112 2.29 4.87 3.42
C THR A 112 1.34 3.68 3.50
N LEU A 113 1.56 2.74 4.43
CA LEU A 113 0.68 1.59 4.64
C LEU A 113 -0.69 2.02 5.17
N LEU A 114 -0.74 2.95 6.13
CA LEU A 114 -2.01 3.51 6.62
C LEU A 114 -2.79 4.20 5.50
N LEU A 115 -2.10 4.99 4.68
CA LEU A 115 -2.71 5.64 3.52
C LEU A 115 -3.17 4.63 2.47
N ALA A 116 -2.40 3.56 2.23
CA ALA A 116 -2.78 2.49 1.32
C ALA A 116 -4.02 1.74 1.83
N ASP A 117 -4.09 1.43 3.13
CA ASP A 117 -5.26 0.80 3.73
C ASP A 117 -6.49 1.68 3.60
N TRP A 118 -6.33 2.99 3.81
CA TRP A 118 -7.43 3.92 3.70
C TRP A 118 -7.87 4.13 2.24
N ALA A 119 -6.95 4.39 1.32
CA ALA A 119 -7.24 4.75 -0.07
C ALA A 119 -7.68 3.56 -0.94
N LEU A 120 -7.28 2.33 -0.55
CA LEU A 120 -7.56 1.10 -1.32
C LEU A 120 -8.67 0.25 -0.70
N ASP A 121 -9.28 0.71 0.39
CA ASP A 121 -10.48 0.09 0.95
C ASP A 121 -11.66 0.20 -0.04
N ALA A 122 -12.55 -0.81 0.00
CA ALA A 122 -13.73 -0.89 -0.85
C ALA A 122 -14.68 0.35 -0.75
N GLY A 123 -14.61 1.09 0.36
CA GLY A 123 -15.36 2.32 0.59
C GLY A 123 -14.73 3.59 0.01
N ALA A 124 -13.47 3.52 -0.42
CA ALA A 124 -12.76 4.66 -0.99
C ALA A 124 -12.84 4.67 -2.52
N ARG A 125 -12.70 5.85 -3.11
CA ARG A 125 -12.64 6.07 -4.56
C ARG A 125 -11.45 6.95 -4.89
N ILE A 126 -10.65 6.54 -5.85
CA ILE A 126 -9.62 7.41 -6.42
C ILE A 126 -10.32 8.44 -7.30
N VAL A 127 -10.19 9.71 -6.93
CA VAL A 127 -10.84 10.85 -7.61
C VAL A 127 -9.89 11.49 -8.61
N GLU A 128 -8.61 11.53 -8.26
CA GLU A 128 -7.57 12.14 -9.09
C GLU A 128 -6.26 11.40 -8.91
N VAL A 129 -5.51 11.26 -9.99
CA VAL A 129 -4.16 10.71 -9.97
C VAL A 129 -3.33 11.43 -11.05
N ASP A 130 -2.06 11.65 -10.77
CA ASP A 130 -1.16 12.28 -11.74
C ASP A 130 -0.98 11.41 -12.99
N GLY A 131 -1.03 12.07 -14.17
CA GLY A 131 -0.99 11.38 -15.46
C GLY A 131 -2.35 11.12 -16.12
N GLY A 132 -3.45 11.68 -15.60
CA GLY A 132 -4.80 11.55 -16.17
C GLY A 132 -5.31 10.10 -16.16
N GLN A 133 -6.13 9.72 -17.16
CA GLN A 133 -6.69 8.36 -17.26
C GLN A 133 -5.61 7.27 -17.42
N GLU A 134 -4.54 7.55 -18.18
CA GLU A 134 -3.41 6.62 -18.32
C GLU A 134 -2.62 6.48 -17.02
N GLY A 135 -2.42 7.56 -16.28
CA GLY A 135 -1.80 7.53 -14.95
C GLY A 135 -2.66 6.75 -13.96
N ALA A 136 -3.98 6.97 -13.97
CA ALA A 136 -4.94 6.21 -13.17
C ALA A 136 -4.89 4.73 -13.51
N ALA A 137 -4.91 4.36 -14.78
CA ALA A 137 -4.81 2.98 -15.25
C ALA A 137 -3.49 2.34 -14.78
N ARG A 138 -2.36 3.02 -14.91
CA ARG A 138 -1.05 2.53 -14.44
C ARG A 138 -0.96 2.37 -12.93
N VAL A 139 -1.56 3.29 -12.16
CA VAL A 139 -1.62 3.15 -10.69
C VAL A 139 -2.54 2.00 -10.32
N LEU A 140 -3.71 1.89 -10.93
CA LEU A 140 -4.66 0.79 -10.70
C LEU A 140 -4.09 -0.56 -11.15
N GLU A 141 -3.40 -0.62 -12.28
CA GLU A 141 -2.71 -1.81 -12.76
C GLU A 141 -1.58 -2.22 -11.79
N ARG A 142 -0.80 -1.27 -11.30
CA ARG A 142 0.23 -1.51 -10.26
C ARG A 142 -0.38 -1.88 -8.91
N LEU A 143 -1.59 -1.42 -8.60
CA LEU A 143 -2.35 -1.80 -7.40
C LEU A 143 -2.94 -3.21 -7.52
N SER A 144 -3.35 -3.63 -8.70
CA SER A 144 -3.90 -4.98 -8.94
C SER A 144 -2.83 -6.07 -8.97
N TRP A 145 -1.62 -5.74 -9.42
CA TRP A 145 -0.51 -6.69 -9.54
C TRP A 145 0.05 -7.19 -8.19
N PRO A 146 0.27 -6.34 -7.19
CA PRO A 146 0.74 -6.79 -5.86
C PRO A 146 -0.22 -7.73 -5.15
N VAL A 147 -1.54 -7.58 -5.37
CA VAL A 147 -2.55 -8.43 -4.71
C VAL A 147 -2.37 -9.91 -5.08
N GLY A 148 -2.02 -10.22 -6.33
CA GLY A 148 -1.76 -11.60 -6.76
C GLY A 148 -0.48 -12.19 -6.17
N ALA A 149 0.59 -11.41 -6.05
CA ALA A 149 1.85 -11.82 -5.44
C ALA A 149 1.71 -11.90 -3.91
N ALA A 150 1.09 -10.89 -3.28
CA ALA A 150 0.80 -10.88 -1.85
C ALA A 150 -0.13 -12.03 -1.45
N ALA A 151 -1.14 -12.38 -2.25
CA ALA A 151 -2.01 -13.53 -2.01
C ALA A 151 -1.26 -14.88 -2.12
N ARG A 152 -0.26 -15.00 -2.98
CA ARG A 152 0.63 -16.17 -3.05
C ARG A 152 1.51 -16.28 -1.82
N HIS A 153 2.13 -15.18 -1.39
CA HIS A 153 2.94 -15.11 -0.18
C HIS A 153 2.12 -15.42 1.07
N ARG A 154 0.88 -14.92 1.15
CA ARG A 154 -0.03 -15.19 2.26
C ARG A 154 -0.37 -16.68 2.36
N ARG A 155 -0.65 -17.35 1.25
CA ARG A 155 -0.87 -18.81 1.22
C ARG A 155 0.34 -19.60 1.71
N ILE A 156 1.57 -19.15 1.41
CA ILE A 156 2.79 -19.78 1.93
C ILE A 156 2.91 -19.54 3.44
N ILE A 157 2.60 -18.32 3.92
CA ILE A 157 2.60 -18.01 5.36
C ILE A 157 1.59 -18.86 6.11
N ASP A 158 0.38 -19.01 5.57
CA ASP A 158 -0.71 -19.77 6.16
C ASP A 158 -0.44 -21.31 6.15
N ALA A 159 0.34 -21.77 5.16
CA ALA A 159 0.75 -23.18 5.05
C ALA A 159 1.94 -23.56 5.96
N VAL A 160 2.67 -22.60 6.48
CA VAL A 160 3.88 -22.78 7.33
C VAL A 160 3.56 -22.49 8.82
N GLY A 161 2.36 -22.02 9.14
CA GLY A 161 1.89 -21.76 10.50
C GLY A 161 0.98 -22.84 11.01
#